data_47dc8b0c6613607a0960956c82ae8b78
#
_entry.id   47dc8b0c6613607a0960956c82ae8b78
#
_cell.length_a   1.000
_cell.length_b   1.000
_cell.length_c   1.000
_cell.angle_alpha   90.00
_cell.angle_beta   90.00
_cell.angle_gamma   90.00
#
_symmetry.space_group_name_H-M   'P 1'
#
loop_
_entity.id
_entity.type
_entity.pdbx_description
1 polymer ?
#
loop_
_entity_poly.entity_id
_entity_poly.type
_entity_poly.pdbx_seq_one_letter_code
_entity_poly.pdbx_strand_id
1 'polypeptide(L)'
;MKAIEYREHGPAGVLNYVDLPDPVAGEKHILVRLEAASVTPFDWKLRAGKLRDHFTLPMPSVPGRDGGGRVVAVGDGVTEFSIGDRVVVMAGTFAQGGYAELISVDEANAVRIPDNLATVGAVALTNAGVSSWISMQAAQVRPGERVLVHSGSGAVGGLLIQLCRHLGAEVTATCRSTNRDYTLALGANRVVAYDEEDFSDLVTDQDVVFDLMGGIVHEKSYKVLKRGGRLVWLVADPIEDRGEAYGVTVKRAMVTDDKSALQSILDLASAGVLKPQVARTLPLAQAVQAHRLMEDGAISRGRLILTM
;
A
#
# COMPACT_ATOMS: atom_id res chain seq x y z
N MET A 1 -8.91 -19.25 16.78
CA MET A 1 -8.30 -17.91 16.68
C MET A 1 -9.36 -16.84 16.58
N LYS A 2 -9.06 -15.64 17.05
CA LYS A 2 -9.88 -14.46 16.78
C LYS A 2 -9.62 -13.94 15.36
N ALA A 3 -10.69 -13.51 14.66
CA ALA A 3 -10.62 -12.95 13.31
C ALA A 3 -11.78 -11.98 13.06
N ILE A 4 -11.65 -11.20 12.00
CA ILE A 4 -12.74 -10.41 11.43
C ILE A 4 -13.32 -11.17 10.24
N GLU A 5 -14.61 -11.41 10.25
CA GLU A 5 -15.32 -12.09 9.16
C GLU A 5 -16.48 -11.21 8.66
N TYR A 6 -16.76 -11.27 7.37
CA TYR A 6 -18.02 -10.77 6.81
C TYR A 6 -18.63 -11.80 5.84
N ARG A 7 -19.97 -11.84 5.78
CA ARG A 7 -20.74 -12.85 5.06
C ARG A 7 -21.46 -12.29 3.85
N GLU A 8 -21.47 -10.97 3.71
CA GLU A 8 -22.08 -10.24 2.61
C GLU A 8 -21.37 -8.90 2.41
N HIS A 9 -21.44 -8.38 1.20
CA HIS A 9 -20.98 -7.01 0.91
C HIS A 9 -21.92 -5.98 1.57
N GLY A 10 -21.35 -4.90 2.08
CA GLY A 10 -22.16 -3.87 2.73
C GLY A 10 -21.35 -2.77 3.40
N PRO A 11 -21.94 -1.96 4.28
CA PRO A 11 -21.24 -0.94 5.07
C PRO A 11 -20.29 -1.57 6.10
N ALA A 12 -19.43 -0.78 6.73
CA ALA A 12 -18.42 -1.28 7.69
C ALA A 12 -19.00 -2.18 8.81
N GLY A 13 -20.27 -2.02 9.14
CA GLY A 13 -20.98 -2.81 10.16
C GLY A 13 -21.18 -4.28 9.81
N VAL A 14 -20.92 -4.75 8.56
CA VAL A 14 -20.98 -6.18 8.21
C VAL A 14 -19.76 -6.97 8.73
N LEU A 15 -18.71 -6.26 9.19
CA LEU A 15 -17.53 -6.87 9.79
C LEU A 15 -17.85 -7.36 11.21
N ASN A 16 -17.59 -8.64 11.47
CA ASN A 16 -17.84 -9.27 12.75
C ASN A 16 -16.53 -9.80 13.36
N TYR A 17 -16.30 -9.53 14.62
CA TYR A 17 -15.20 -10.11 15.39
C TYR A 17 -15.63 -11.45 15.96
N VAL A 18 -15.05 -12.55 15.45
CA VAL A 18 -15.52 -13.92 15.67
C VAL A 18 -14.38 -14.86 16.09
N ASP A 19 -14.76 -16.03 16.59
CA ASP A 19 -13.87 -17.16 16.75
C ASP A 19 -13.96 -18.07 15.53
N LEU A 20 -12.83 -18.33 14.88
CA LEU A 20 -12.67 -19.26 13.78
C LEU A 20 -11.73 -20.41 14.18
N PRO A 21 -11.84 -21.60 13.55
CA PRO A 21 -10.83 -22.62 13.68
C PRO A 21 -9.44 -22.11 13.33
N ASP A 22 -8.42 -22.57 14.04
CA ASP A 22 -7.04 -22.25 13.68
C ASP A 22 -6.69 -22.88 12.33
N PRO A 23 -6.08 -22.14 11.40
CA PRO A 23 -5.59 -22.73 10.16
C PRO A 23 -4.38 -23.63 10.44
N VAL A 24 -4.13 -24.55 9.53
CA VAL A 24 -2.94 -25.42 9.56
C VAL A 24 -1.96 -25.02 8.46
N ALA A 25 -0.67 -25.27 8.68
CA ALA A 25 0.33 -25.11 7.65
C ALA A 25 0.18 -26.23 6.62
N GLY A 26 -0.27 -25.90 5.41
CA GLY A 26 -0.30 -26.81 4.26
C GLY A 26 1.09 -27.07 3.68
N GLU A 27 1.16 -27.89 2.63
CA GLU A 27 2.40 -28.08 1.86
C GLU A 27 2.93 -26.72 1.36
N LYS A 28 4.23 -26.47 1.55
CA LYS A 28 4.92 -25.21 1.27
C LYS A 28 4.35 -23.96 1.97
N HIS A 29 3.47 -24.14 2.95
CA HIS A 29 2.93 -23.03 3.72
C HIS A 29 3.61 -22.88 5.06
N ILE A 30 3.73 -21.63 5.50
CA ILE A 30 4.05 -21.28 6.87
C ILE A 30 2.78 -20.81 7.59
N LEU A 31 2.65 -21.19 8.86
CA LEU A 31 1.63 -20.65 9.75
C LEU A 31 2.25 -19.51 10.56
N VAL A 32 1.69 -18.32 10.41
CA VAL A 32 2.19 -17.11 11.07
C VAL A 32 1.20 -16.66 12.13
N ARG A 33 1.68 -16.47 13.36
CA ARG A 33 0.97 -15.74 14.40
C ARG A 33 1.19 -14.26 14.13
N LEU A 34 0.12 -13.59 13.71
CA LEU A 34 0.18 -12.17 13.36
C LEU A 34 0.26 -11.30 14.63
N GLU A 35 1.03 -10.24 14.54
CA GLU A 35 1.14 -9.16 15.52
C GLU A 35 0.47 -7.89 14.97
N ALA A 36 0.42 -7.75 13.63
CA ALA A 36 -0.13 -6.59 12.95
C ALA A 36 -0.63 -6.94 11.53
N ALA A 37 -1.63 -6.18 11.05
CA ALA A 37 -2.11 -6.18 9.66
C ALA A 37 -2.40 -4.75 9.20
N SER A 38 -2.14 -4.42 7.92
CA SER A 38 -2.45 -3.07 7.42
C SER A 38 -3.90 -2.95 6.97
N VAL A 39 -4.45 -1.74 7.10
CA VAL A 39 -5.78 -1.39 6.56
C VAL A 39 -5.59 -0.55 5.32
N THR A 40 -6.14 -1.02 4.19
CA THR A 40 -5.97 -0.37 2.89
C THR A 40 -7.28 0.10 2.29
N PRO A 41 -7.26 1.08 1.36
CA PRO A 41 -8.45 1.42 0.58
C PRO A 41 -9.03 0.24 -0.19
N PHE A 42 -8.22 -0.72 -0.59
CA PHE A 42 -8.66 -1.93 -1.29
C PHE A 42 -9.54 -2.81 -0.39
N ASP A 43 -9.19 -2.99 0.88
CA ASP A 43 -9.94 -3.84 1.82
C ASP A 43 -11.38 -3.36 2.00
N TRP A 44 -11.57 -2.06 2.26
CA TRP A 44 -12.93 -1.55 2.44
C TRP A 44 -13.72 -1.48 1.12
N LYS A 45 -13.06 -1.24 -0.02
CA LYS A 45 -13.72 -1.27 -1.34
C LYS A 45 -14.20 -2.68 -1.69
N LEU A 46 -13.39 -3.72 -1.41
CA LEU A 46 -13.79 -5.13 -1.55
C LEU A 46 -14.97 -5.46 -0.65
N ARG A 47 -14.87 -5.18 0.66
CA ARG A 47 -15.93 -5.45 1.63
C ARG A 47 -17.22 -4.70 1.25
N ALA A 48 -17.14 -3.45 0.79
CA ALA A 48 -18.29 -2.68 0.36
C ALA A 48 -18.91 -3.16 -0.99
N GLY A 49 -18.28 -4.11 -1.68
CA GLY A 49 -18.72 -4.60 -2.98
C GLY A 49 -18.44 -3.64 -4.15
N LYS A 50 -17.64 -2.59 -3.95
CA LYS A 50 -17.31 -1.62 -5.01
C LYS A 50 -16.38 -2.20 -6.08
N LEU A 51 -15.76 -3.34 -5.83
CA LEU A 51 -14.86 -4.04 -6.75
C LEU A 51 -15.41 -5.40 -7.21
N ARG A 52 -16.70 -5.68 -6.98
CA ARG A 52 -17.33 -6.98 -7.31
C ARG A 52 -17.31 -7.32 -8.81
N ASP A 53 -17.25 -6.31 -9.66
CA ASP A 53 -17.16 -6.52 -11.12
C ASP A 53 -15.76 -6.98 -11.56
N HIS A 54 -14.76 -6.84 -10.67
CA HIS A 54 -13.38 -7.26 -10.91
C HIS A 54 -12.95 -8.46 -10.07
N PHE A 55 -13.59 -8.65 -8.90
CA PHE A 55 -13.19 -9.67 -7.92
C PHE A 55 -14.42 -10.36 -7.34
N THR A 56 -14.52 -11.68 -7.53
CA THR A 56 -15.50 -12.52 -6.84
C THR A 56 -14.82 -13.15 -5.62
N LEU A 57 -15.24 -12.74 -4.42
CA LEU A 57 -14.70 -13.27 -3.17
C LEU A 57 -15.55 -14.45 -2.68
N PRO A 58 -14.95 -15.51 -2.15
CA PRO A 58 -15.70 -16.51 -1.40
C PRO A 58 -16.29 -15.89 -0.13
N MET A 59 -17.52 -16.29 0.22
CA MET A 59 -18.17 -15.87 1.47
C MET A 59 -18.42 -17.09 2.35
N PRO A 60 -18.17 -17.05 3.67
CA PRO A 60 -17.64 -15.91 4.42
C PRO A 60 -16.19 -15.58 4.07
N SER A 61 -15.78 -14.33 4.27
CA SER A 61 -14.44 -13.84 3.94
C SER A 61 -13.79 -13.12 5.11
N VAL A 62 -12.50 -13.35 5.30
CA VAL A 62 -11.64 -12.61 6.23
C VAL A 62 -10.88 -11.57 5.44
N PRO A 63 -11.02 -10.26 5.73
CA PRO A 63 -10.31 -9.21 4.98
C PRO A 63 -8.83 -9.10 5.34
N GLY A 64 -8.12 -8.20 4.64
CA GLY A 64 -6.71 -7.88 4.86
C GLY A 64 -5.78 -8.51 3.84
N ARG A 65 -4.97 -7.67 3.18
CA ARG A 65 -4.06 -8.10 2.11
C ARG A 65 -2.67 -8.46 2.58
N ASP A 66 -2.33 -8.11 3.80
CA ASP A 66 -1.01 -8.32 4.39
C ASP A 66 -1.07 -8.47 5.91
N GLY A 67 0.05 -8.87 6.46
CA GLY A 67 0.24 -8.92 7.90
C GLY A 67 1.71 -9.18 8.23
N GLY A 68 2.02 -9.18 9.51
CA GLY A 68 3.35 -9.53 9.99
C GLY A 68 3.33 -10.08 11.40
N GLY A 69 4.28 -10.95 11.69
CA GLY A 69 4.36 -11.62 12.97
C GLY A 69 5.44 -12.69 13.00
N ARG A 70 5.17 -13.81 13.69
CA ARG A 70 6.13 -14.91 13.84
C ARG A 70 5.62 -16.21 13.27
N VAL A 71 6.48 -16.95 12.61
CA VAL A 71 6.23 -18.32 12.17
C VAL A 71 6.06 -19.21 13.39
N VAL A 72 4.93 -19.91 13.48
CA VAL A 72 4.59 -20.84 14.59
C VAL A 72 4.52 -22.28 14.16
N ALA A 73 4.34 -22.57 12.86
CA ALA A 73 4.48 -23.89 12.27
C ALA A 73 4.91 -23.77 10.80
N VAL A 74 5.50 -24.83 10.28
CA VAL A 74 5.90 -24.96 8.87
C VAL A 74 5.31 -26.26 8.32
N GLY A 75 4.79 -26.22 7.11
CA GLY A 75 4.28 -27.39 6.40
C GLY A 75 5.40 -28.13 5.65
N ASP A 76 5.05 -29.28 5.10
CA ASP A 76 5.97 -30.08 4.30
C ASP A 76 6.49 -29.26 3.09
N GLY A 77 7.78 -29.43 2.78
CA GLY A 77 8.40 -28.76 1.64
C GLY A 77 8.76 -27.29 1.84
N VAL A 78 8.50 -26.70 3.02
CA VAL A 78 9.03 -25.37 3.39
C VAL A 78 10.55 -25.44 3.56
N THR A 79 11.27 -24.56 2.90
CA THR A 79 12.74 -24.53 2.88
C THR A 79 13.34 -23.21 3.33
N GLU A 80 12.57 -22.12 3.22
CA GLU A 80 13.10 -20.77 3.47
C GLU A 80 12.90 -20.31 4.91
N PHE A 81 11.94 -20.87 5.66
CA PHE A 81 11.57 -20.35 6.98
C PHE A 81 11.60 -21.42 8.06
N SER A 82 11.80 -20.98 9.29
CA SER A 82 11.80 -21.79 10.50
C SER A 82 10.85 -21.21 11.55
N ILE A 83 10.39 -22.04 12.49
CA ILE A 83 9.59 -21.58 13.64
C ILE A 83 10.39 -20.54 14.42
N GLY A 84 9.72 -19.42 14.74
CA GLY A 84 10.31 -18.28 15.42
C GLY A 84 10.73 -17.12 14.50
N ASP A 85 10.90 -17.37 13.19
CA ASP A 85 11.23 -16.32 12.22
C ASP A 85 10.20 -15.20 12.25
N ARG A 86 10.67 -13.95 12.23
CA ARG A 86 9.82 -12.76 12.08
C ARG A 86 9.60 -12.49 10.59
N VAL A 87 8.35 -12.43 10.18
CA VAL A 87 8.00 -12.28 8.77
C VAL A 87 6.89 -11.24 8.54
N VAL A 88 6.92 -10.60 7.38
CA VAL A 88 5.75 -9.99 6.76
C VAL A 88 5.24 -10.94 5.67
N VAL A 89 3.93 -10.94 5.46
CA VAL A 89 3.26 -11.81 4.49
C VAL A 89 2.31 -11.01 3.61
N MET A 90 2.17 -11.45 2.37
CA MET A 90 1.15 -10.99 1.44
C MET A 90 0.09 -12.08 1.31
N ALA A 91 -1.16 -11.72 1.63
CA ALA A 91 -2.25 -12.69 1.77
C ALA A 91 -3.03 -12.89 0.48
N GLY A 92 -2.62 -12.61 -0.66
CA GLY A 92 -3.41 -12.77 -1.89
C GLY A 92 -4.86 -12.23 -1.83
N THR A 93 -5.51 -12.06 -2.96
CA THR A 93 -6.86 -11.43 -2.96
C THR A 93 -7.97 -12.40 -2.53
N PHE A 94 -7.79 -13.69 -2.74
CA PHE A 94 -8.84 -14.71 -2.58
C PHE A 94 -8.56 -15.71 -1.44
N ALA A 95 -7.48 -15.49 -0.69
CA ALA A 95 -7.15 -16.31 0.47
C ALA A 95 -7.78 -15.74 1.74
N GLN A 96 -7.69 -16.47 2.84
CA GLN A 96 -7.96 -15.96 4.17
C GLN A 96 -7.04 -14.75 4.41
N GLY A 97 -7.62 -13.62 4.78
CA GLY A 97 -6.87 -12.37 4.94
C GLY A 97 -6.15 -12.22 6.27
N GLY A 98 -5.40 -11.13 6.38
CA GLY A 98 -4.57 -10.80 7.55
C GLY A 98 -5.34 -10.24 8.77
N TYR A 99 -6.66 -10.06 8.71
CA TYR A 99 -7.41 -9.60 9.89
C TYR A 99 -7.78 -10.78 10.81
N ALA A 100 -6.77 -11.48 11.26
CA ALA A 100 -6.86 -12.66 12.11
C ALA A 100 -5.60 -12.81 12.97
N GLU A 101 -5.68 -13.56 14.07
CA GLU A 101 -4.51 -13.88 14.90
C GLU A 101 -3.53 -14.83 14.23
N LEU A 102 -4.01 -15.67 13.29
CA LEU A 102 -3.20 -16.64 12.55
C LEU A 102 -3.54 -16.60 11.07
N ILE A 103 -2.51 -16.75 10.23
CA ILE A 103 -2.66 -16.89 8.78
C ILE A 103 -1.74 -18.01 8.28
N SER A 104 -2.24 -18.83 7.36
CA SER A 104 -1.45 -19.82 6.61
C SER A 104 -1.20 -19.28 5.20
N VAL A 105 0.05 -19.10 4.82
CA VAL A 105 0.46 -18.56 3.50
C VAL A 105 1.58 -19.39 2.90
N ASP A 106 1.62 -19.45 1.57
CA ASP A 106 2.76 -20.02 0.85
C ASP A 106 4.05 -19.25 1.22
N GLU A 107 5.17 -19.97 1.43
CA GLU A 107 6.46 -19.33 1.75
C GLU A 107 6.93 -18.34 0.68
N ALA A 108 6.46 -18.50 -0.57
CA ALA A 108 6.74 -17.57 -1.65
C ALA A 108 6.13 -16.16 -1.42
N ASN A 109 5.13 -16.04 -0.55
CA ASN A 109 4.46 -14.78 -0.21
C ASN A 109 4.96 -14.17 1.11
N ALA A 110 6.07 -14.66 1.65
CA ALA A 110 6.63 -14.19 2.90
C ALA A 110 8.05 -13.64 2.73
N VAL A 111 8.39 -12.64 3.54
CA VAL A 111 9.74 -12.06 3.62
C VAL A 111 10.12 -11.86 5.08
N ARG A 112 11.40 -12.15 5.44
CA ARG A 112 11.90 -11.90 6.79
C ARG A 112 11.91 -10.41 7.12
N ILE A 113 11.48 -10.08 8.32
CA ILE A 113 11.60 -8.72 8.86
C ILE A 113 13.05 -8.54 9.35
N PRO A 114 13.79 -7.54 8.85
CA PRO A 114 15.11 -7.18 9.40
C PRO A 114 15.05 -6.91 10.90
N ASP A 115 16.08 -7.28 11.64
CA ASP A 115 16.10 -7.21 13.11
C ASP A 115 15.91 -5.80 13.66
N ASN A 116 16.35 -4.79 12.93
CA ASN A 116 16.23 -3.38 13.30
C ASN A 116 14.86 -2.76 12.95
N LEU A 117 13.92 -3.51 12.37
CA LEU A 117 12.57 -3.06 12.10
C LEU A 117 11.57 -3.68 13.08
N ALA A 118 10.69 -2.85 13.64
CA ALA A 118 9.53 -3.33 14.39
C ALA A 118 8.48 -3.93 13.43
N THR A 119 7.74 -4.97 13.88
CA THR A 119 6.72 -5.66 13.05
C THR A 119 5.69 -4.69 12.49
N VAL A 120 5.17 -3.77 13.31
CA VAL A 120 4.18 -2.75 12.89
C VAL A 120 4.75 -1.86 11.76
N GLY A 121 6.01 -1.47 11.87
CA GLY A 121 6.69 -0.69 10.83
C GLY A 121 6.87 -1.48 9.54
N ALA A 122 7.28 -2.74 9.62
CA ALA A 122 7.44 -3.61 8.45
C ALA A 122 6.09 -3.84 7.74
N VAL A 123 5.00 -4.06 8.49
CA VAL A 123 3.64 -4.20 7.94
C VAL A 123 3.18 -2.92 7.24
N ALA A 124 3.51 -1.74 7.78
CA ALA A 124 3.18 -0.47 7.12
C ALA A 124 3.87 -0.31 5.75
N LEU A 125 5.00 -0.99 5.54
CA LEU A 125 5.75 -1.01 4.29
C LEU A 125 5.26 -2.08 3.29
N THR A 126 4.55 -3.13 3.71
CA THR A 126 4.28 -4.30 2.86
C THR A 126 3.53 -3.92 1.58
N ASN A 127 2.24 -3.74 1.64
CA ASN A 127 1.43 -3.42 0.45
C ASN A 127 1.79 -2.06 -0.17
N ALA A 128 1.99 -1.03 0.67
CA ALA A 128 2.36 0.30 0.18
C ALA A 128 3.75 0.32 -0.46
N GLY A 129 4.71 -0.42 0.10
CA GLY A 129 6.05 -0.53 -0.43
C GLY A 129 6.09 -1.23 -1.78
N VAL A 130 5.45 -2.39 -1.89
CA VAL A 130 5.34 -3.11 -3.16
C VAL A 130 4.69 -2.22 -4.24
N SER A 131 3.59 -1.54 -3.90
CA SER A 131 2.92 -0.60 -4.81
C SER A 131 3.85 0.53 -5.26
N SER A 132 4.62 1.11 -4.32
CA SER A 132 5.58 2.18 -4.62
C SER A 132 6.73 1.67 -5.49
N TRP A 133 7.26 0.48 -5.19
CA TRP A 133 8.36 -0.12 -5.95
C TRP A 133 7.96 -0.40 -7.41
N ILE A 134 6.82 -1.04 -7.62
CA ILE A 134 6.29 -1.32 -8.97
C ILE A 134 6.03 -0.01 -9.74
N SER A 135 5.51 1.02 -9.06
CA SER A 135 5.33 2.34 -9.66
C SER A 135 6.66 2.97 -10.09
N MET A 136 7.70 2.87 -9.25
CA MET A 136 9.05 3.33 -9.59
C MET A 136 9.65 2.58 -10.79
N GLN A 137 9.49 1.26 -10.84
CA GLN A 137 9.92 0.44 -11.99
C GLN A 137 9.20 0.85 -13.29
N ALA A 138 7.88 1.09 -13.22
CA ALA A 138 7.10 1.55 -14.37
C ALA A 138 7.54 2.95 -14.85
N ALA A 139 7.86 3.84 -13.91
CA ALA A 139 8.28 5.21 -14.18
C ALA A 139 9.73 5.31 -14.66
N GLN A 140 10.62 4.43 -14.21
CA GLN A 140 12.06 4.49 -14.50
C GLN A 140 12.65 5.88 -14.20
N VAL A 141 12.39 6.37 -12.98
CA VAL A 141 12.88 7.68 -12.51
C VAL A 141 14.41 7.74 -12.55
N ARG A 142 14.95 8.87 -12.98
CA ARG A 142 16.39 9.11 -13.11
C ARG A 142 16.84 10.25 -12.20
N PRO A 143 18.11 10.28 -11.80
CA PRO A 143 18.69 11.40 -11.06
C PRO A 143 18.47 12.73 -11.79
N GLY A 144 18.10 13.78 -11.06
CA GLY A 144 17.85 15.13 -11.56
C GLY A 144 16.50 15.34 -12.25
N GLU A 145 15.66 14.28 -12.40
CA GLU A 145 14.31 14.45 -12.96
C GLU A 145 13.37 15.17 -11.99
N ARG A 146 12.45 15.92 -12.55
CA ARG A 146 11.37 16.61 -11.83
C ARG A 146 10.16 15.70 -11.75
N VAL A 147 9.76 15.35 -10.54
CA VAL A 147 8.73 14.34 -10.27
C VAL A 147 7.58 14.97 -9.48
N LEU A 148 6.36 14.80 -9.97
CA LEU A 148 5.15 15.15 -9.22
C LEU A 148 4.54 13.89 -8.62
N VAL A 149 4.29 13.90 -7.30
CA VAL A 149 3.63 12.80 -6.57
C VAL A 149 2.30 13.30 -6.03
N HIS A 150 1.19 12.79 -6.58
CA HIS A 150 -0.12 13.07 -6.01
C HIS A 150 -0.37 12.27 -4.74
N SER A 151 -1.20 12.80 -3.82
CA SER A 151 -1.44 12.18 -2.51
C SER A 151 -0.15 11.88 -1.72
N GLY A 152 0.80 12.82 -1.73
CA GLY A 152 2.14 12.66 -1.16
C GLY A 152 2.19 12.36 0.34
N SER A 153 1.17 12.74 1.11
CA SER A 153 1.06 12.40 2.54
C SER A 153 0.56 10.96 2.80
N GLY A 154 -0.03 10.31 1.80
CA GLY A 154 -0.54 8.95 1.91
C GLY A 154 0.56 7.89 1.98
N ALA A 155 0.18 6.66 2.31
CA ALA A 155 1.14 5.56 2.51
C ALA A 155 2.01 5.27 1.27
N VAL A 156 1.42 5.23 0.07
CA VAL A 156 2.16 5.00 -1.19
C VAL A 156 2.91 6.27 -1.60
N GLY A 157 2.23 7.42 -1.61
CA GLY A 157 2.84 8.69 -2.02
C GLY A 157 4.04 9.08 -1.17
N GLY A 158 3.96 8.88 0.14
CA GLY A 158 5.07 9.18 1.04
C GLY A 158 6.29 8.27 0.85
N LEU A 159 6.09 7.02 0.43
CA LEU A 159 7.20 6.13 0.05
C LEU A 159 7.77 6.50 -1.31
N LEU A 160 6.93 6.88 -2.29
CA LEU A 160 7.39 7.39 -3.59
C LEU A 160 8.27 8.64 -3.44
N ILE A 161 7.89 9.57 -2.56
CA ILE A 161 8.71 10.74 -2.26
C ILE A 161 10.10 10.32 -1.78
N GLN A 162 10.17 9.42 -0.80
CA GLN A 162 11.43 8.95 -0.24
C GLN A 162 12.29 8.21 -1.28
N LEU A 163 11.69 7.33 -2.10
CA LEU A 163 12.38 6.61 -3.19
C LEU A 163 12.90 7.55 -4.26
N CYS A 164 12.10 8.52 -4.72
CA CYS A 164 12.52 9.52 -5.70
C CYS A 164 13.68 10.38 -5.18
N ARG A 165 13.60 10.80 -3.92
CA ARG A 165 14.68 11.55 -3.26
C ARG A 165 15.96 10.73 -3.14
N HIS A 166 15.85 9.46 -2.80
CA HIS A 166 17.00 8.54 -2.73
C HIS A 166 17.72 8.42 -4.08
N LEU A 167 16.97 8.44 -5.18
CA LEU A 167 17.52 8.45 -6.55
C LEU A 167 18.04 9.82 -7.00
N GLY A 168 17.89 10.87 -6.20
CA GLY A 168 18.35 12.21 -6.55
C GLY A 168 17.40 13.00 -7.46
N ALA A 169 16.11 12.66 -7.49
CA ALA A 169 15.09 13.43 -8.20
C ALA A 169 14.62 14.66 -7.40
N GLU A 170 14.13 15.69 -8.09
CA GLU A 170 13.44 16.83 -7.49
C GLU A 170 11.95 16.55 -7.37
N VAL A 171 11.43 16.50 -6.14
CA VAL A 171 10.07 16.03 -5.87
C VAL A 171 9.15 17.17 -5.50
N THR A 172 8.11 17.39 -6.30
CA THR A 172 6.91 18.15 -5.91
C THR A 172 5.84 17.16 -5.48
N ALA A 173 5.11 17.44 -4.41
CA ALA A 173 4.03 16.58 -3.95
C ALA A 173 2.74 17.36 -3.72
N THR A 174 1.57 16.71 -3.94
CA THR A 174 0.29 17.28 -3.54
C THR A 174 -0.22 16.61 -2.28
N CYS A 175 -0.73 17.40 -1.32
CA CYS A 175 -1.41 16.90 -0.13
C CYS A 175 -2.42 17.94 0.38
N ARG A 176 -3.13 17.68 1.48
CA ARG A 176 -3.89 18.72 2.19
C ARG A 176 -2.94 19.68 2.88
N SER A 177 -3.34 20.95 3.02
CA SER A 177 -2.56 22.00 3.71
C SER A 177 -2.11 21.55 5.11
N THR A 178 -2.95 20.88 5.85
CA THR A 178 -2.67 20.32 7.19
C THR A 178 -1.56 19.25 7.21
N ASN A 179 -1.17 18.73 6.05
CA ASN A 179 -0.11 17.71 5.91
C ASN A 179 1.16 18.27 5.22
N ARG A 180 1.24 19.59 4.97
CA ARG A 180 2.36 20.24 4.27
C ARG A 180 3.70 19.89 4.92
N ASP A 181 3.86 20.20 6.21
CA ASP A 181 5.12 19.99 6.94
C ASP A 181 5.49 18.50 7.01
N TYR A 182 4.50 17.64 7.22
CA TYR A 182 4.71 16.19 7.19
C TYR A 182 5.24 15.72 5.84
N THR A 183 4.66 16.20 4.73
CA THR A 183 5.07 15.81 3.38
C THR A 183 6.46 16.36 3.02
N LEU A 184 6.79 17.57 3.45
CA LEU A 184 8.15 18.12 3.33
C LEU A 184 9.16 17.29 4.13
N ALA A 185 8.82 16.87 5.35
CA ALA A 185 9.68 16.02 6.19
C ALA A 185 9.95 14.62 5.59
N LEU A 186 9.09 14.14 4.67
CA LEU A 186 9.34 12.92 3.89
C LEU A 186 10.36 13.10 2.77
N GLY A 187 10.74 14.34 2.47
CA GLY A 187 11.77 14.69 1.49
C GLY A 187 11.25 15.36 0.22
N ALA A 188 9.97 15.77 0.15
CA ALA A 188 9.50 16.60 -0.95
C ALA A 188 10.24 17.97 -0.95
N ASN A 189 10.67 18.44 -2.12
CA ASN A 189 11.26 19.77 -2.29
C ASN A 189 10.21 20.87 -2.24
N ARG A 190 9.01 20.56 -2.74
CA ARG A 190 7.87 21.48 -2.81
C ARG A 190 6.58 20.71 -2.51
N VAL A 191 5.64 21.39 -1.87
CA VAL A 191 4.28 20.88 -1.63
C VAL A 191 3.26 21.89 -2.17
N VAL A 192 2.29 21.38 -2.93
CA VAL A 192 1.08 22.08 -3.35
C VAL A 192 -0.10 21.57 -2.53
N ALA A 193 -0.76 22.43 -1.79
CA ALA A 193 -1.91 22.07 -0.97
C ALA A 193 -3.19 22.13 -1.82
N TYR A 194 -3.71 20.96 -2.24
CA TYR A 194 -4.83 20.86 -3.18
C TYR A 194 -6.16 21.44 -2.68
N ASP A 195 -6.27 21.67 -1.37
CA ASP A 195 -7.43 22.33 -0.73
C ASP A 195 -7.31 23.86 -0.74
N GLU A 196 -6.17 24.43 -1.17
CA GLU A 196 -5.90 25.86 -1.25
C GLU A 196 -5.50 26.29 -2.68
N GLU A 197 -4.86 25.38 -3.44
CA GLU A 197 -4.18 25.69 -4.70
C GLU A 197 -4.43 24.59 -5.76
N ASP A 198 -4.51 25.00 -7.04
CA ASP A 198 -4.54 24.04 -8.15
C ASP A 198 -3.11 23.76 -8.64
N PHE A 199 -2.68 22.52 -8.56
CA PHE A 199 -1.35 22.13 -8.98
C PHE A 199 -1.11 22.39 -10.48
N SER A 200 -2.16 22.34 -11.32
CA SER A 200 -2.01 22.56 -12.76
C SER A 200 -1.67 24.00 -13.15
N ASP A 201 -1.86 24.95 -12.22
CA ASP A 201 -1.48 26.35 -12.42
C ASP A 201 -0.07 26.67 -11.90
N LEU A 202 0.46 25.80 -11.04
CA LEU A 202 1.69 26.04 -10.27
C LEU A 202 2.86 25.15 -10.65
N VAL A 203 2.59 24.03 -11.32
CA VAL A 203 3.58 23.01 -11.66
C VAL A 203 3.67 22.86 -13.17
N THR A 204 4.88 22.84 -13.72
CA THR A 204 5.15 22.68 -15.15
C THR A 204 6.36 21.77 -15.39
N ASP A 205 6.51 21.29 -16.60
CA ASP A 205 7.71 20.61 -17.11
C ASP A 205 8.15 19.39 -16.26
N GLN A 206 7.19 18.60 -15.78
CA GLN A 206 7.52 17.41 -15.02
C GLN A 206 7.99 16.28 -15.95
N ASP A 207 9.02 15.56 -15.54
CA ASP A 207 9.50 14.36 -16.21
C ASP A 207 8.59 13.18 -15.93
N VAL A 208 8.11 13.09 -14.69
CA VAL A 208 7.26 12.00 -14.20
C VAL A 208 6.14 12.55 -13.33
N VAL A 209 4.95 11.98 -13.52
CA VAL A 209 3.83 12.16 -12.58
C VAL A 209 3.40 10.79 -12.06
N PHE A 210 3.32 10.65 -10.74
CA PHE A 210 2.66 9.53 -10.08
C PHE A 210 1.23 9.91 -9.71
N ASP A 211 0.26 9.34 -10.42
CA ASP A 211 -1.15 9.56 -10.16
C ASP A 211 -1.72 8.44 -9.25
N LEU A 212 -2.00 8.79 -8.01
CA LEU A 212 -2.60 7.92 -7.00
C LEU A 212 -4.08 8.28 -6.74
N MET A 213 -4.66 9.15 -7.55
CA MET A 213 -5.99 9.72 -7.33
C MET A 213 -6.99 9.36 -8.44
N GLY A 214 -6.57 9.45 -9.71
CA GLY A 214 -7.46 9.28 -10.87
C GLY A 214 -8.38 10.47 -11.13
N GLY A 215 -9.40 10.28 -11.97
CA GLY A 215 -10.39 11.31 -12.29
C GLY A 215 -9.79 12.61 -12.80
N ILE A 216 -10.30 13.74 -12.31
CA ILE A 216 -9.85 15.09 -12.75
C ILE A 216 -8.35 15.33 -12.47
N VAL A 217 -7.77 14.70 -11.44
CA VAL A 217 -6.33 14.81 -11.15
C VAL A 217 -5.53 14.16 -12.27
N HIS A 218 -5.96 12.98 -12.75
CA HIS A 218 -5.37 12.32 -13.91
C HIS A 218 -5.38 13.20 -15.15
N GLU A 219 -6.54 13.79 -15.48
CA GLU A 219 -6.70 14.64 -16.64
C GLU A 219 -5.82 15.90 -16.58
N LYS A 220 -5.75 16.56 -15.43
CA LYS A 220 -4.91 17.72 -15.22
C LYS A 220 -3.41 17.38 -15.25
N SER A 221 -3.03 16.17 -14.92
CA SER A 221 -1.64 15.71 -14.88
C SER A 221 -0.97 15.72 -16.25
N TYR A 222 -1.72 15.57 -17.33
CA TYR A 222 -1.17 15.72 -18.68
C TYR A 222 -0.60 17.11 -18.98
N LYS A 223 -1.21 18.15 -18.41
CA LYS A 223 -0.84 19.55 -18.68
C LYS A 223 0.50 19.95 -18.04
N VAL A 224 0.90 19.26 -16.97
CA VAL A 224 2.10 19.57 -16.21
C VAL A 224 3.32 18.78 -16.67
N LEU A 225 3.11 17.74 -17.49
CA LEU A 225 4.17 16.92 -18.07
C LEU A 225 4.83 17.61 -19.26
N LYS A 226 6.14 17.49 -19.38
CA LYS A 226 6.86 17.84 -20.61
C LYS A 226 6.63 16.80 -21.70
N ARG A 227 6.83 17.14 -22.96
CA ARG A 227 6.86 16.14 -24.05
C ARG A 227 7.93 15.08 -23.77
N GLY A 228 7.58 13.79 -23.97
CA GLY A 228 8.41 12.66 -23.59
C GLY A 228 8.36 12.29 -22.10
N GLY A 229 7.57 13.00 -21.31
CA GLY A 229 7.32 12.66 -19.90
C GLY A 229 6.52 11.37 -19.72
N ARG A 230 6.38 10.95 -18.47
CA ARG A 230 5.72 9.69 -18.10
C ARG A 230 4.66 9.93 -17.02
N LEU A 231 3.45 9.43 -17.27
CA LEU A 231 2.37 9.39 -16.30
C LEU A 231 2.20 7.94 -15.82
N VAL A 232 2.47 7.69 -14.56
CA VAL A 232 2.27 6.38 -13.94
C VAL A 232 1.09 6.45 -12.98
N TRP A 233 0.11 5.57 -13.15
CA TRP A 233 -1.10 5.58 -12.35
C TRP A 233 -1.36 4.23 -11.66
N LEU A 234 -2.03 4.27 -10.50
CA LEU A 234 -2.20 3.15 -9.57
C LEU A 234 -3.64 3.00 -9.04
N VAL A 235 -4.61 3.63 -9.63
CA VAL A 235 -6.00 3.54 -9.17
C VAL A 235 -6.78 2.43 -9.86
N ALA A 236 -7.85 1.94 -9.22
CA ALA A 236 -8.70 0.91 -9.79
C ALA A 236 -9.69 1.47 -10.84
N ASP A 237 -10.02 2.75 -10.72
CA ASP A 237 -10.99 3.39 -11.61
C ASP A 237 -10.41 3.53 -13.01
N PRO A 238 -11.21 3.30 -14.07
CA PRO A 238 -10.74 3.47 -15.44
C PRO A 238 -10.30 4.91 -15.71
N ILE A 239 -9.25 5.07 -16.51
CA ILE A 239 -8.78 6.37 -17.01
C ILE A 239 -8.94 6.43 -18.51
N GLU A 240 -9.03 7.64 -19.07
CA GLU A 240 -8.86 7.87 -20.51
C GLU A 240 -7.37 8.14 -20.79
N ASP A 241 -6.74 7.27 -21.57
CA ASP A 241 -5.35 7.47 -21.98
C ASP A 241 -5.29 8.52 -23.11
N ARG A 242 -4.75 9.69 -22.77
CA ARG A 242 -4.50 10.82 -23.68
C ARG A 242 -3.01 11.02 -23.96
N GLY A 243 -2.17 10.04 -23.67
CA GLY A 243 -0.72 10.16 -23.79
C GLY A 243 -0.24 10.62 -25.16
N GLU A 244 -0.81 10.09 -26.24
CA GLU A 244 -0.48 10.47 -27.62
C GLU A 244 -0.72 11.94 -27.87
N ALA A 245 -1.87 12.48 -27.47
CA ALA A 245 -2.23 13.90 -27.67
C ALA A 245 -1.26 14.88 -26.97
N TYR A 246 -0.70 14.46 -25.83
CA TYR A 246 0.26 15.28 -25.08
C TYR A 246 1.72 14.90 -25.34
N GLY A 247 1.97 13.86 -26.13
CA GLY A 247 3.31 13.35 -26.42
C GLY A 247 4.01 12.77 -25.18
N VAL A 248 3.28 12.08 -24.32
CA VAL A 248 3.76 11.46 -23.08
C VAL A 248 3.43 9.98 -23.05
N THR A 249 4.15 9.20 -22.24
CA THR A 249 3.88 7.77 -22.03
C THR A 249 3.00 7.59 -20.80
N VAL A 250 1.89 6.85 -20.94
CA VAL A 250 1.00 6.51 -19.83
C VAL A 250 1.17 5.04 -19.48
N LYS A 251 1.38 4.73 -18.20
CA LYS A 251 1.57 3.35 -17.72
C LYS A 251 0.75 3.11 -16.47
N ARG A 252 0.08 1.96 -16.41
CA ARG A 252 -0.51 1.45 -15.17
C ARG A 252 0.53 0.68 -14.37
N ALA A 253 0.69 1.02 -13.09
CA ALA A 253 1.45 0.19 -12.17
C ALA A 253 0.56 -1.01 -11.77
N MET A 254 0.81 -2.17 -12.38
CA MET A 254 0.09 -3.41 -12.09
C MET A 254 0.66 -4.06 -10.84
N VAL A 255 0.05 -3.77 -9.70
CA VAL A 255 0.49 -4.31 -8.41
C VAL A 255 0.12 -5.78 -8.29
N THR A 256 1.14 -6.59 -8.05
CA THR A 256 1.05 -8.02 -7.74
C THR A 256 1.73 -8.29 -6.41
N ASP A 257 1.48 -9.46 -5.81
CA ASP A 257 2.23 -9.91 -4.65
C ASP A 257 3.65 -10.29 -5.12
N ASP A 258 4.59 -9.35 -4.98
CA ASP A 258 5.97 -9.44 -5.47
C ASP A 258 6.94 -9.50 -4.29
N LYS A 259 7.41 -10.72 -4.00
CA LYS A 259 8.37 -11.01 -2.92
C LYS A 259 9.67 -10.23 -3.08
N SER A 260 10.17 -10.08 -4.32
CA SER A 260 11.43 -9.39 -4.58
C SER A 260 11.33 -7.88 -4.36
N ALA A 261 10.19 -7.30 -4.77
CA ALA A 261 9.86 -5.91 -4.48
C ALA A 261 9.76 -5.66 -2.97
N LEU A 262 9.07 -6.55 -2.24
CA LEU A 262 8.93 -6.45 -0.79
C LEU A 262 10.29 -6.58 -0.08
N GLN A 263 11.15 -7.52 -0.50
CA GLN A 263 12.50 -7.65 0.02
C GLN A 263 13.30 -6.35 -0.18
N SER A 264 13.29 -5.79 -1.40
CA SER A 264 13.99 -4.54 -1.70
C SER A 264 13.52 -3.36 -0.83
N ILE A 265 12.23 -3.27 -0.57
CA ILE A 265 11.64 -2.24 0.30
C ILE A 265 12.10 -2.41 1.76
N LEU A 266 12.10 -3.64 2.26
CA LEU A 266 12.56 -3.90 3.64
C LEU A 266 14.07 -3.66 3.79
N ASP A 267 14.88 -3.99 2.78
CA ASP A 267 16.31 -3.72 2.76
C ASP A 267 16.60 -2.22 2.80
N LEU A 268 15.89 -1.43 1.99
CA LEU A 268 15.99 0.04 2.01
C LEU A 268 15.53 0.63 3.36
N ALA A 269 14.51 0.04 3.98
CA ALA A 269 14.06 0.47 5.30
C ALA A 269 15.08 0.10 6.38
N SER A 270 15.67 -1.10 6.30
CA SER A 270 16.74 -1.55 7.20
C SER A 270 17.97 -0.66 7.10
N ALA A 271 18.31 -0.20 5.90
CA ALA A 271 19.38 0.76 5.64
C ALA A 271 19.04 2.22 6.04
N GLY A 272 17.82 2.48 6.54
CA GLY A 272 17.38 3.81 6.95
C GLY A 272 17.01 4.76 5.81
N VAL A 273 16.95 4.26 4.57
CA VAL A 273 16.52 5.03 3.38
C VAL A 273 15.02 5.26 3.42
N LEU A 274 14.24 4.23 3.72
CA LEU A 274 12.80 4.33 3.89
C LEU A 274 12.40 4.33 5.36
N LYS A 275 11.55 5.27 5.73
CA LYS A 275 10.96 5.35 7.07
C LYS A 275 9.52 4.86 6.99
N PRO A 276 9.13 3.82 7.75
CA PRO A 276 7.74 3.38 7.85
C PRO A 276 6.84 4.51 8.33
N GLN A 277 5.67 4.64 7.73
CA GLN A 277 4.73 5.71 8.05
C GLN A 277 3.46 5.10 8.67
N VAL A 278 3.44 4.99 9.98
CA VAL A 278 2.27 4.53 10.75
C VAL A 278 1.49 5.74 11.24
N ALA A 279 0.28 5.91 10.72
CA ALA A 279 -0.61 7.00 11.12
C ALA A 279 -1.30 6.72 12.45
N ARG A 280 -1.77 5.48 12.61
CA ARG A 280 -2.51 5.04 13.79
C ARG A 280 -2.49 3.51 13.90
N THR A 281 -2.55 3.02 15.12
CA THR A 281 -2.82 1.61 15.42
C THR A 281 -4.18 1.48 16.13
N LEU A 282 -4.91 0.40 15.83
CA LEU A 282 -6.15 0.02 16.50
C LEU A 282 -6.11 -1.50 16.78
N PRO A 283 -6.71 -1.98 17.89
CA PRO A 283 -6.88 -3.41 18.09
C PRO A 283 -7.71 -4.06 16.99
N LEU A 284 -7.46 -5.34 16.65
CA LEU A 284 -8.20 -6.11 15.66
C LEU A 284 -9.73 -6.01 15.87
N ALA A 285 -10.20 -6.09 17.10
CA ALA A 285 -11.62 -5.96 17.44
C ALA A 285 -12.24 -4.61 16.98
N GLN A 286 -11.43 -3.59 16.67
CA GLN A 286 -11.88 -2.29 16.19
C GLN A 286 -11.81 -2.17 14.63
N ALA A 287 -11.80 -3.26 13.90
CA ALA A 287 -11.73 -3.25 12.44
C ALA A 287 -12.90 -2.48 11.79
N VAL A 288 -14.09 -2.51 12.37
CA VAL A 288 -15.24 -1.68 11.94
C VAL A 288 -14.88 -0.20 11.96
N GLN A 289 -14.27 0.26 13.07
CA GLN A 289 -13.82 1.64 13.20
C GLN A 289 -12.70 1.97 12.23
N ALA A 290 -11.76 1.05 12.04
CA ALA A 290 -10.66 1.21 11.10
C ALA A 290 -11.17 1.43 9.67
N HIS A 291 -12.13 0.61 9.22
CA HIS A 291 -12.76 0.76 7.90
C HIS A 291 -13.52 2.09 7.77
N ARG A 292 -14.28 2.52 8.78
CA ARG A 292 -14.96 3.83 8.76
C ARG A 292 -13.97 4.97 8.62
N LEU A 293 -12.89 4.98 9.40
CA LEU A 293 -11.85 6.00 9.29
C LEU A 293 -11.22 6.08 7.89
N MET A 294 -11.06 4.93 7.22
CA MET A 294 -10.56 4.89 5.85
C MET A 294 -11.60 5.38 4.84
N GLU A 295 -12.86 4.98 4.98
CA GLU A 295 -13.98 5.39 4.11
C GLU A 295 -14.23 6.90 4.18
N ASP A 296 -14.17 7.47 5.36
CA ASP A 296 -14.40 8.89 5.64
C ASP A 296 -13.19 9.76 5.27
N GLY A 297 -12.06 9.16 4.81
CA GLY A 297 -10.84 9.88 4.50
C GLY A 297 -10.18 10.54 5.73
N ALA A 298 -10.49 10.05 6.93
CA ALA A 298 -9.93 10.56 8.17
C ALA A 298 -8.45 10.18 8.36
N ILE A 299 -7.98 9.15 7.65
CA ILE A 299 -6.56 8.80 7.58
C ILE A 299 -5.95 9.51 6.38
N SER A 300 -5.43 10.71 6.60
CA SER A 300 -4.88 11.57 5.55
C SER A 300 -3.36 11.47 5.36
N ARG A 301 -2.68 10.65 6.17
CA ARG A 301 -1.23 10.41 6.10
C ARG A 301 -0.88 9.03 6.60
N GLY A 302 0.16 8.42 5.97
CA GLY A 302 0.67 7.12 6.37
C GLY A 302 -0.33 5.98 6.30
N ARG A 303 -0.12 4.94 7.10
CA ARG A 303 -0.87 3.69 7.13
C ARG A 303 -1.60 3.49 8.47
N LEU A 304 -2.85 3.05 8.42
CA LEU A 304 -3.58 2.53 9.58
C LEU A 304 -3.25 1.03 9.75
N ILE A 305 -2.94 0.62 10.97
CA ILE A 305 -2.55 -0.75 11.32
C ILE A 305 -3.50 -1.31 12.36
N LEU A 306 -3.96 -2.55 12.17
CA LEU A 306 -4.59 -3.37 13.20
C LEU A 306 -3.51 -4.13 13.97
N THR A 307 -3.63 -4.21 15.29
CA THR A 307 -2.76 -5.02 16.17
C THR A 307 -3.58 -6.16 16.76
N MET A 308 -2.97 -7.34 16.85
CA MET A 308 -3.59 -8.56 17.36
C MET A 308 -3.47 -8.64 18.89
#